data_1d4f7832843c6dceca5cb2f6f720461c
#
_entry.id   1d4f7832843c6dceca5cb2f6f720461c
#
_cell.length_a   1.000
_cell.length_b   1.000
_cell.length_c   1.000
_cell.angle_alpha   90.00
_cell.angle_beta   90.00
_cell.angle_gamma   90.00
#
_symmetry.space_group_name_H-M   'P 1'
#
loop_
_entity.id
_entity.type
_entity.pdbx_description
1 polymer ?
#
loop_
_entity_poly.entity_id
_entity_poly.type
_entity_poly.pdbx_seq_one_letter_code
_entity_poly.pdbx_strand_id
1 'polypeptide(L)'
;MGLHTMFATKQMHYGPPETIEFTDIHFMLLNYYTLAASNKIAKERGQSFVNFEKSKYYTGEYFDAYTDTDVVFQSEKVKQIFEGIKVPTKEDWLQLKQAIHESGLYHQNRLAIAPTGSISYVNETSASLHPITRLIEERQEKKTGKTYYPAPQLSNETMPYYRSAYDIDMRRVIDIYVAAQKH
;
A
#
# COMPACT_ATOMS: atom_id res chain seq x y z
N MET A 1 1.08 0.85 -6.88
CA MET A 1 0.51 1.86 -7.80
C MET A 1 -1.01 1.87 -7.67
N GLY A 2 -1.67 2.95 -8.15
CA GLY A 2 -3.11 2.98 -8.22
C GLY A 2 -3.84 3.48 -6.97
N LEU A 3 -3.14 4.05 -5.99
CA LEU A 3 -3.80 4.41 -4.73
C LEU A 3 -4.87 5.49 -4.92
N HIS A 4 -4.59 6.55 -5.70
CA HIS A 4 -5.60 7.59 -5.96
C HIS A 4 -6.77 7.06 -6.79
N THR A 5 -6.51 6.19 -7.77
CA THR A 5 -7.58 5.50 -8.52
C THR A 5 -8.44 4.64 -7.60
N MET A 6 -7.81 3.90 -6.67
CA MET A 6 -8.52 3.12 -5.65
C MET A 6 -9.41 4.02 -4.78
N PHE A 7 -8.90 5.16 -4.33
CA PHE A 7 -9.71 6.10 -3.57
C PHE A 7 -10.90 6.61 -4.38
N ALA A 8 -10.69 7.06 -5.62
CA ALA A 8 -11.76 7.57 -6.46
C ALA A 8 -12.84 6.51 -6.75
N THR A 9 -12.43 5.26 -7.06
CA THR A 9 -13.38 4.16 -7.31
C THR A 9 -14.15 3.74 -6.06
N LYS A 10 -13.58 3.95 -4.88
CA LYS A 10 -14.26 3.75 -3.60
C LYS A 10 -14.94 5.02 -3.08
N GLN A 11 -15.06 6.05 -3.92
CA GLN A 11 -15.71 7.32 -3.59
C GLN A 11 -15.10 7.98 -2.34
N MET A 12 -13.78 7.98 -2.23
CA MET A 12 -13.00 8.63 -1.18
C MET A 12 -12.12 9.72 -1.77
N HIS A 13 -12.07 10.87 -1.09
CA HIS A 13 -11.13 11.94 -1.46
C HIS A 13 -9.72 11.60 -0.99
N TYR A 14 -8.72 12.04 -1.75
CA TYR A 14 -7.32 11.87 -1.34
C TYR A 14 -6.99 12.81 -0.16
N GLY A 15 -6.50 12.25 0.97
CA GLY A 15 -5.95 12.97 2.11
C GLY A 15 -6.80 13.12 3.37
N PRO A 16 -8.16 12.94 3.38
CA PRO A 16 -8.90 12.85 4.64
C PRO A 16 -8.45 11.69 5.54
N PRO A 17 -8.78 11.73 6.84
CA PRO A 17 -8.40 10.68 7.80
C PRO A 17 -8.77 9.26 7.36
N GLU A 18 -9.91 9.08 6.70
CA GLU A 18 -10.36 7.77 6.19
C GLU A 18 -9.40 7.16 5.15
N THR A 19 -8.80 7.98 4.28
CA THR A 19 -7.84 7.48 3.28
C THR A 19 -6.46 7.23 3.86
N ILE A 20 -6.11 7.92 4.94
CA ILE A 20 -4.90 7.65 5.73
C ILE A 20 -5.06 6.31 6.45
N GLU A 21 -6.20 6.10 7.12
CA GLU A 21 -6.55 4.82 7.77
C GLU A 21 -6.57 3.67 6.77
N PHE A 22 -7.24 3.84 5.62
CA PHE A 22 -7.22 2.83 4.55
C PHE A 22 -5.79 2.48 4.15
N THR A 23 -4.93 3.49 3.97
CA THR A 23 -3.54 3.28 3.55
C THR A 23 -2.75 2.51 4.60
N ASP A 24 -2.87 2.88 5.87
CA ASP A 24 -2.23 2.20 6.99
C ASP A 24 -2.62 0.71 7.01
N ILE A 25 -3.90 0.41 7.02
CA ILE A 25 -4.39 -0.98 7.07
C ILE A 25 -4.00 -1.76 5.80
N HIS A 26 -4.10 -1.14 4.63
CA HIS A 26 -3.76 -1.79 3.37
C HIS A 26 -2.28 -2.20 3.32
N PHE A 27 -1.37 -1.30 3.72
CA PHE A 27 0.07 -1.60 3.73
C PHE A 27 0.45 -2.56 4.85
N MET A 28 -0.22 -2.50 6.00
CA MET A 28 -0.09 -3.51 7.04
C MET A 28 -0.46 -4.92 6.53
N LEU A 29 -1.56 -5.05 5.78
CA LEU A 29 -1.95 -6.32 5.17
C LEU A 29 -0.91 -6.82 4.17
N LEU A 30 -0.42 -5.94 3.27
CA LEU A 30 0.64 -6.29 2.33
C LEU A 30 1.89 -6.77 3.06
N ASN A 31 2.28 -6.08 4.14
CA ASN A 31 3.41 -6.46 4.96
C ASN A 31 3.21 -7.84 5.59
N TYR A 32 2.07 -8.06 6.27
CA TYR A 32 1.77 -9.35 6.91
C TYR A 32 1.80 -10.52 5.92
N TYR A 33 1.05 -10.42 4.82
CA TYR A 33 0.94 -11.52 3.87
C TYR A 33 2.23 -11.77 3.09
N THR A 34 3.03 -10.74 2.81
CA THR A 34 4.35 -10.93 2.17
C THR A 34 5.37 -11.52 3.13
N LEU A 35 5.30 -11.20 4.43
CA LEU A 35 6.10 -11.88 5.47
C LEU A 35 5.72 -13.35 5.57
N ALA A 36 4.44 -13.66 5.68
CA ALA A 36 3.96 -15.03 5.76
C ALA A 36 4.35 -15.86 4.53
N ALA A 37 4.21 -15.29 3.33
CA ALA A 37 4.64 -15.94 2.10
C ALA A 37 6.16 -16.18 2.04
N SER A 38 6.95 -15.18 2.46
CA SER A 38 8.42 -15.30 2.50
C SER A 38 8.89 -16.33 3.53
N ASN A 39 8.22 -16.41 4.68
CA ASN A 39 8.48 -17.44 5.69
C ASN A 39 8.14 -18.84 5.18
N LYS A 40 6.99 -19.01 4.52
CA LYS A 40 6.61 -20.27 3.89
C LYS A 40 7.67 -20.75 2.91
N ILE A 41 8.18 -19.87 2.04
CA ILE A 41 9.25 -20.20 1.08
C ILE A 41 10.55 -20.57 1.80
N ALA A 42 10.93 -19.84 2.87
CA ALA A 42 12.10 -20.15 3.66
C ALA A 42 12.00 -21.56 4.27
N LYS A 43 10.84 -21.90 4.83
CA LYS A 43 10.56 -23.23 5.39
C LYS A 43 10.64 -24.34 4.34
N GLU A 44 10.02 -24.14 3.16
CA GLU A 44 10.04 -25.11 2.06
C GLU A 44 11.44 -25.33 1.49
N ARG A 45 12.28 -24.29 1.46
CA ARG A 45 13.66 -24.35 0.92
C ARG A 45 14.73 -24.65 1.97
N GLY A 46 14.38 -24.62 3.26
CA GLY A 46 15.35 -24.77 4.35
C GLY A 46 16.42 -23.68 4.36
N GLN A 47 16.09 -22.47 3.89
CA GLN A 47 17.06 -21.39 3.70
C GLN A 47 16.43 -20.01 3.96
N SER A 48 17.15 -19.19 4.74
CA SER A 48 16.83 -17.76 4.95
C SER A 48 17.76 -16.86 4.13
N PHE A 49 17.42 -15.57 4.04
CA PHE A 49 18.33 -14.59 3.45
C PHE A 49 19.63 -14.45 4.28
N VAL A 50 20.69 -13.99 3.64
CA VAL A 50 22.03 -13.88 4.25
C VAL A 50 22.02 -12.93 5.45
N ASN A 51 22.62 -13.35 6.57
CA ASN A 51 22.64 -12.64 7.86
C ASN A 51 21.27 -12.42 8.51
N PHE A 52 20.30 -13.30 8.25
CA PHE A 52 18.99 -13.25 8.88
C PHE A 52 19.06 -13.10 10.40
N GLU A 53 19.99 -13.81 11.06
CA GLU A 53 20.19 -13.83 12.52
C GLU A 53 20.60 -12.45 13.10
N LYS A 54 21.07 -11.54 12.25
CA LYS A 54 21.42 -10.17 12.64
C LYS A 54 20.27 -9.17 12.39
N SER A 55 19.13 -9.64 11.87
CA SER A 55 18.00 -8.79 11.52
C SER A 55 17.05 -8.57 12.68
N LYS A 56 16.29 -7.47 12.62
CA LYS A 56 15.19 -7.21 13.54
C LYS A 56 14.05 -8.24 13.44
N TYR A 57 13.99 -8.99 12.35
CA TYR A 57 13.04 -10.11 12.20
C TYR A 57 13.41 -11.27 13.13
N TYR A 58 14.68 -11.61 13.22
CA TYR A 58 15.19 -12.68 14.11
C TYR A 58 15.07 -12.29 15.58
N THR A 59 15.46 -11.06 15.95
CA THR A 59 15.33 -10.58 17.34
C THR A 59 13.89 -10.39 17.76
N GLY A 60 12.97 -10.29 16.81
CA GLY A 60 11.55 -10.04 17.03
C GLY A 60 11.18 -8.58 17.22
N GLU A 61 12.15 -7.68 17.32
CA GLU A 61 11.93 -6.22 17.47
C GLU A 61 11.05 -5.62 16.36
N TYR A 62 11.14 -6.17 15.14
CA TYR A 62 10.31 -5.72 14.02
C TYR A 62 8.81 -5.84 14.30
N PHE A 63 8.40 -6.82 15.09
CA PHE A 63 6.98 -7.15 15.33
C PHE A 63 6.36 -6.37 16.49
N ASP A 64 7.15 -5.64 17.28
CA ASP A 64 6.65 -4.95 18.47
C ASP A 64 5.53 -3.97 18.15
N ALA A 65 5.60 -3.28 16.98
CA ALA A 65 4.56 -2.37 16.51
C ALA A 65 3.22 -3.05 16.16
N TYR A 66 3.18 -4.39 16.03
CA TYR A 66 2.01 -5.14 15.57
C TYR A 66 1.42 -6.08 16.63
N THR A 67 2.13 -6.30 17.73
CA THR A 67 1.76 -7.28 18.76
C THR A 67 1.13 -6.66 19.99
N ASP A 68 1.01 -5.33 20.02
CA ASP A 68 0.50 -4.60 21.18
C ASP A 68 -1.05 -4.58 21.19
N THR A 69 -1.65 -4.14 20.07
CA THR A 69 -3.09 -3.96 19.96
C THR A 69 -3.62 -4.45 18.63
N ASP A 70 -4.89 -4.89 18.62
CA ASP A 70 -5.59 -5.19 17.38
C ASP A 70 -5.95 -3.92 16.61
N VAL A 71 -6.14 -4.07 15.30
CA VAL A 71 -6.63 -2.98 14.45
C VAL A 71 -8.07 -2.63 14.83
N VAL A 72 -8.30 -1.35 15.12
CA VAL A 72 -9.63 -0.80 15.37
C VAL A 72 -9.99 0.15 14.24
N PHE A 73 -11.01 -0.21 13.47
CA PHE A 73 -11.50 0.66 12.40
C PHE A 73 -12.16 1.90 12.97
N GLN A 74 -11.71 3.08 12.52
CA GLN A 74 -12.29 4.38 12.88
C GLN A 74 -13.38 4.81 11.89
N SER A 75 -13.24 4.46 10.62
CA SER A 75 -14.18 4.77 9.56
C SER A 75 -15.01 3.53 9.21
N GLU A 76 -16.34 3.65 9.27
CA GLU A 76 -17.25 2.59 8.84
C GLU A 76 -17.09 2.27 7.35
N LYS A 77 -16.78 3.27 6.53
CA LYS A 77 -16.49 3.09 5.10
C LYS A 77 -15.24 2.25 4.87
N VAL A 78 -14.17 2.52 5.62
CA VAL A 78 -12.92 1.73 5.54
C VAL A 78 -13.21 0.30 6.00
N LYS A 79 -13.93 0.11 7.09
CA LYS A 79 -14.34 -1.19 7.58
C LYS A 79 -15.11 -2.00 6.52
N GLN A 80 -16.07 -1.37 5.83
CA GLN A 80 -16.82 -2.01 4.73
C GLN A 80 -15.93 -2.41 3.55
N ILE A 81 -14.91 -1.60 3.21
CA ILE A 81 -13.97 -1.95 2.12
C ILE A 81 -13.16 -3.20 2.45
N PHE A 82 -12.83 -3.41 3.72
CA PHE A 82 -12.10 -4.60 4.19
C PHE A 82 -13.01 -5.76 4.62
N GLU A 83 -14.32 -5.63 4.46
CA GLU A 83 -15.27 -6.71 4.77
C GLU A 83 -14.94 -7.97 3.95
N GLY A 84 -14.87 -9.12 4.65
CA GLY A 84 -14.47 -10.40 4.03
C GLY A 84 -12.96 -10.57 3.84
N ILE A 85 -12.14 -9.56 4.13
CA ILE A 85 -10.68 -9.66 4.12
C ILE A 85 -10.22 -9.94 5.56
N LYS A 86 -9.46 -11.02 5.76
CA LYS A 86 -8.89 -11.29 7.08
C LYS A 86 -7.83 -10.25 7.43
N VAL A 87 -8.17 -9.35 8.36
CA VAL A 87 -7.20 -8.43 8.99
C VAL A 87 -6.51 -9.19 10.12
N PRO A 88 -5.16 -9.29 10.13
CA PRO A 88 -4.44 -10.03 11.15
C PRO A 88 -4.61 -9.40 12.53
N THR A 89 -4.89 -10.26 13.50
CA THR A 89 -4.94 -9.92 14.93
C THR A 89 -3.53 -9.90 15.53
N LYS A 90 -3.38 -9.38 16.74
CA LYS A 90 -2.12 -9.49 17.48
C LYS A 90 -1.66 -10.94 17.65
N GLU A 91 -2.61 -11.88 17.85
CA GLU A 91 -2.32 -13.31 17.90
C GLU A 91 -1.74 -13.83 16.59
N ASP A 92 -2.33 -13.44 15.45
CA ASP A 92 -1.80 -13.78 14.12
C ASP A 92 -0.36 -13.25 13.94
N TRP A 93 -0.08 -12.03 14.40
CA TRP A 93 1.26 -11.45 14.37
C TRP A 93 2.25 -12.17 15.30
N LEU A 94 1.84 -12.57 16.50
CA LEU A 94 2.65 -13.36 17.42
C LEU A 94 3.00 -14.73 16.83
N GLN A 95 2.02 -15.41 16.23
CA GLN A 95 2.24 -16.68 15.54
C GLN A 95 3.21 -16.53 14.36
N LEU A 96 3.06 -15.47 13.57
CA LEU A 96 3.97 -15.17 12.45
C LEU A 96 5.39 -14.84 12.95
N LYS A 97 5.53 -14.05 14.03
CA LYS A 97 6.81 -13.77 14.70
C LYS A 97 7.52 -15.05 15.09
N GLN A 98 6.81 -15.98 15.74
CA GLN A 98 7.37 -17.27 16.14
C GLN A 98 7.78 -18.12 14.92
N ALA A 99 6.91 -18.24 13.92
CA ALA A 99 7.19 -19.00 12.71
C ALA A 99 8.43 -18.46 11.95
N ILE A 100 8.58 -17.13 11.91
CA ILE A 100 9.76 -16.46 11.30
C ILE A 100 11.01 -16.70 12.13
N HIS A 101 10.92 -16.67 13.46
CA HIS A 101 12.08 -17.00 14.31
C HIS A 101 12.56 -18.44 14.10
N GLU A 102 11.65 -19.38 13.92
CA GLU A 102 11.96 -20.80 13.74
C GLU A 102 12.49 -21.15 12.34
N SER A 103 11.91 -20.57 11.30
CA SER A 103 12.16 -20.99 9.90
C SER A 103 12.74 -19.87 9.02
N GLY A 104 12.87 -18.64 9.55
CA GLY A 104 13.45 -17.50 8.85
C GLY A 104 12.56 -16.85 7.80
N LEU A 105 13.18 -15.97 7.01
CA LEU A 105 12.60 -15.32 5.84
C LEU A 105 13.46 -15.56 4.62
N TYR A 106 12.86 -15.93 3.49
CA TYR A 106 13.60 -16.14 2.24
C TYR A 106 14.04 -14.80 1.60
N HIS A 107 13.18 -13.77 1.65
CA HIS A 107 13.43 -12.47 1.06
C HIS A 107 13.82 -11.44 2.11
N GLN A 108 14.93 -10.75 1.92
CA GLN A 108 15.34 -9.63 2.75
C GLN A 108 14.46 -8.39 2.49
N ASN A 109 14.21 -8.07 1.21
CA ASN A 109 13.36 -6.96 0.78
C ASN A 109 12.10 -7.51 0.10
N ARG A 110 10.93 -7.02 0.47
CA ARG A 110 9.64 -7.55 0.01
C ARG A 110 8.76 -6.51 -0.65
N LEU A 111 8.79 -5.28 -0.18
CA LEU A 111 7.97 -4.18 -0.65
C LEU A 111 8.84 -3.01 -1.07
N ALA A 112 8.40 -2.28 -2.08
CA ALA A 112 9.00 -1.02 -2.50
C ALA A 112 7.92 -0.09 -3.06
N ILE A 113 7.98 1.19 -2.70
CA ILE A 113 7.12 2.23 -3.28
C ILE A 113 7.84 2.79 -4.50
N ALA A 114 7.58 2.21 -5.66
CA ALA A 114 8.18 2.64 -6.92
C ALA A 114 7.37 3.77 -7.57
N PRO A 115 7.99 4.65 -8.38
CA PRO A 115 7.29 5.76 -9.06
C PRO A 115 6.28 5.31 -10.13
N THR A 116 6.43 4.13 -10.71
CA THR A 116 5.49 3.45 -11.64
C THR A 116 4.91 4.31 -12.76
N GLY A 117 5.71 5.25 -13.33
CA GLY A 117 5.25 6.23 -14.32
C GLY A 117 4.61 5.58 -15.56
N SER A 118 5.37 4.82 -16.34
CA SER A 118 4.88 4.22 -17.58
C SER A 118 3.94 3.03 -17.36
N ILE A 119 4.23 2.19 -16.38
CA ILE A 119 3.43 0.98 -16.12
C ILE A 119 2.03 1.31 -15.62
N SER A 120 1.82 2.47 -14.99
CA SER A 120 0.51 2.90 -14.53
C SER A 120 -0.47 3.13 -15.69
N TYR A 121 0.01 3.57 -16.85
CA TYR A 121 -0.82 3.72 -18.06
C TYR A 121 -1.27 2.35 -18.61
N VAL A 122 -0.37 1.37 -18.62
CA VAL A 122 -0.70 0.00 -19.06
C VAL A 122 -1.76 -0.64 -18.17
N ASN A 123 -1.69 -0.37 -16.86
CA ASN A 123 -2.63 -0.90 -15.88
C ASN A 123 -3.85 0.01 -15.62
N GLU A 124 -3.99 1.09 -16.37
CA GLU A 124 -5.10 2.06 -16.22
C GLU A 124 -5.30 2.50 -14.75
N THR A 125 -4.21 2.84 -14.07
CA THR A 125 -4.20 3.30 -12.67
C THR A 125 -3.36 4.56 -12.50
N SER A 126 -3.55 5.26 -11.38
CA SER A 126 -2.65 6.36 -10.99
C SER A 126 -1.25 5.84 -10.63
N ALA A 127 -0.23 6.68 -10.85
CA ALA A 127 1.15 6.31 -10.54
C ALA A 127 1.40 6.27 -9.04
N SER A 128 2.13 5.26 -8.56
CA SER A 128 2.61 5.12 -7.18
C SER A 128 1.50 5.34 -6.13
N LEU A 129 1.82 6.11 -5.10
CA LEU A 129 0.90 6.62 -4.07
C LEU A 129 0.42 8.05 -4.36
N HIS A 130 0.95 8.68 -5.43
CA HIS A 130 0.69 10.10 -5.72
C HIS A 130 -0.76 10.38 -6.08
N PRO A 131 -1.28 11.57 -5.71
CA PRO A 131 -2.45 12.09 -6.37
C PRO A 131 -2.15 12.43 -7.83
N ILE A 132 -3.17 12.40 -8.69
CA ILE A 132 -3.02 12.83 -10.08
C ILE A 132 -2.68 14.32 -10.16
N THR A 133 -1.97 14.72 -11.21
CA THR A 133 -1.65 16.14 -11.43
C THR A 133 -2.81 16.89 -12.08
N ARG A 134 -3.55 16.25 -13.00
CA ARG A 134 -4.69 16.81 -13.73
C ARG A 134 -5.69 15.71 -14.07
N LEU A 135 -6.97 16.08 -14.19
CA LEU A 135 -8.02 15.16 -14.67
C LEU A 135 -7.78 14.69 -16.11
N ILE A 136 -7.23 15.56 -16.95
CA ILE A 136 -6.80 15.25 -18.31
C ILE A 136 -5.36 15.74 -18.45
N GLU A 137 -4.44 14.83 -18.64
CA GLU A 137 -3.02 15.13 -18.85
C GLU A 137 -2.76 15.29 -20.35
N GLU A 138 -2.21 16.44 -20.76
CA GLU A 138 -1.74 16.68 -22.12
C GLU A 138 -0.26 16.33 -22.21
N ARG A 139 0.11 15.50 -23.15
CA ARG A 139 1.51 15.17 -23.48
C ARG A 139 1.82 15.49 -24.92
N GLN A 140 2.98 16.09 -25.13
CA GLN A 140 3.53 16.34 -26.46
C GLN A 140 4.46 15.18 -26.83
N GLU A 141 4.06 14.37 -27.78
CA GLU A 141 4.88 13.26 -28.28
C GLU A 141 5.48 13.62 -29.65
N LYS A 142 6.74 13.25 -29.88
CA LYS A 142 7.47 13.62 -31.12
C LYS A 142 6.83 13.09 -32.39
N LYS A 143 6.18 11.92 -32.33
CA LYS A 143 5.61 11.24 -33.52
C LYS A 143 4.12 11.45 -33.69
N THR A 144 3.37 11.52 -32.59
CA THR A 144 1.90 11.53 -32.59
C THR A 144 1.29 12.89 -32.28
N GLY A 145 2.15 13.90 -31.99
CA GLY A 145 1.70 15.24 -31.62
C GLY A 145 1.17 15.30 -30.18
N LYS A 146 0.08 16.03 -29.98
CA LYS A 146 -0.58 16.13 -28.66
C LYS A 146 -1.44 14.93 -28.40
N THR A 147 -1.21 14.25 -27.27
CA THR A 147 -2.02 13.13 -26.79
C THR A 147 -2.63 13.48 -25.43
N TYR A 148 -3.88 13.14 -25.23
CA TYR A 148 -4.64 13.42 -24.01
C TYR A 148 -4.87 12.13 -23.25
N TYR A 149 -4.47 12.11 -21.97
CA TYR A 149 -4.67 10.99 -21.06
C TYR A 149 -5.63 11.41 -19.95
N PRO A 150 -6.88 10.93 -19.95
CA PRO A 150 -7.79 11.14 -18.83
C PRO A 150 -7.28 10.41 -17.58
N ALA A 151 -7.71 10.89 -16.40
CA ALA A 151 -7.46 10.18 -15.16
C ALA A 151 -7.99 8.73 -15.27
N PRO A 152 -7.27 7.74 -14.73
CA PRO A 152 -7.68 6.34 -14.87
C PRO A 152 -9.09 6.10 -14.35
N GLN A 153 -9.89 5.34 -15.08
CA GLN A 153 -11.29 5.03 -14.73
C GLN A 153 -12.15 6.28 -14.49
N LEU A 154 -11.86 7.38 -15.18
CA LEU A 154 -12.61 8.62 -15.08
C LEU A 154 -14.04 8.41 -15.58
N SER A 155 -15.01 8.70 -14.74
CA SER A 155 -16.45 8.65 -15.01
C SER A 155 -17.17 9.75 -14.24
N ASN A 156 -18.47 9.94 -14.48
CA ASN A 156 -19.28 10.86 -13.70
C ASN A 156 -19.31 10.49 -12.20
N GLU A 157 -19.13 9.22 -11.86
CA GLU A 157 -19.12 8.73 -10.48
C GLU A 157 -17.78 8.94 -9.79
N THR A 158 -16.66 8.77 -10.50
CA THR A 158 -15.32 8.86 -9.93
C THR A 158 -14.72 10.27 -9.99
N MET A 159 -15.13 11.07 -10.97
CA MET A 159 -14.62 12.43 -11.19
C MET A 159 -14.69 13.34 -9.95
N PRO A 160 -15.75 13.34 -9.12
CA PRO A 160 -15.83 14.19 -7.93
C PRO A 160 -14.74 13.89 -6.91
N TYR A 161 -14.21 12.67 -6.88
CA TYR A 161 -13.20 12.19 -5.92
C TYR A 161 -11.77 12.38 -6.40
N TYR A 162 -11.58 12.71 -7.68
CA TYR A 162 -10.27 13.08 -8.19
C TYR A 162 -9.98 14.55 -7.90
N ARG A 163 -8.94 14.80 -7.13
CA ARG A 163 -8.35 16.12 -6.90
C ARG A 163 -6.97 16.20 -7.51
N SER A 164 -6.66 17.34 -8.11
CA SER A 164 -5.30 17.64 -8.55
C SER A 164 -4.36 17.68 -7.35
N ALA A 165 -3.14 17.18 -7.53
CA ALA A 165 -2.08 17.30 -6.53
C ALA A 165 -1.83 18.76 -6.08
N TYR A 166 -2.10 19.72 -6.97
CA TYR A 166 -1.95 21.17 -6.67
C TYR A 166 -3.07 21.73 -5.78
N ASP A 167 -4.21 21.02 -5.69
CA ASP A 167 -5.38 21.42 -4.89
C ASP A 167 -5.45 20.66 -3.55
N ILE A 168 -4.48 19.78 -3.28
CA ILE A 168 -4.40 18.99 -2.05
C ILE A 168 -3.32 19.60 -1.15
N ASP A 169 -3.62 19.81 0.15
CA ASP A 169 -2.60 20.19 1.12
C ASP A 169 -1.48 19.14 1.13
N MET A 170 -0.25 19.57 0.87
CA MET A 170 0.93 18.70 0.81
C MET A 170 1.14 17.88 2.09
N ARG A 171 0.72 18.40 3.26
CA ARG A 171 0.74 17.63 4.51
C ARG A 171 -0.07 16.35 4.41
N ARG A 172 -1.24 16.40 3.76
CA ARG A 172 -2.10 15.23 3.55
C ARG A 172 -1.47 14.20 2.62
N VAL A 173 -0.71 14.66 1.63
CA VAL A 173 0.08 13.75 0.79
C VAL A 173 1.17 13.08 1.62
N ILE A 174 1.86 13.83 2.47
CA ILE A 174 2.88 13.29 3.38
C ILE A 174 2.26 12.29 4.36
N ASP A 175 1.09 12.58 4.94
CA ASP A 175 0.39 11.68 5.86
C ASP A 175 0.11 10.31 5.21
N ILE A 176 -0.29 10.27 3.93
CA ILE A 176 -0.47 9.02 3.16
C ILE A 176 0.86 8.25 3.01
N TYR A 177 1.96 8.96 2.72
CA TYR A 177 3.27 8.32 2.64
C TYR A 177 3.75 7.79 3.99
N VAL A 178 3.53 8.55 5.06
CA VAL A 178 3.87 8.12 6.43
C VAL A 178 3.08 6.87 6.80
N ALA A 179 1.77 6.83 6.52
CA ALA A 179 0.93 5.65 6.75
C ALA A 179 1.43 4.41 6.00
N ALA A 180 1.83 4.57 4.72
CA ALA A 180 2.38 3.48 3.93
C ALA A 180 3.78 3.05 4.39
N GLN A 181 4.65 4.00 4.77
CA GLN A 181 6.05 3.76 5.14
C GLN A 181 6.20 3.13 6.52
N LYS A 182 5.17 3.20 7.36
CA LYS A 182 5.11 2.59 8.68
C LYS A 182 5.28 1.07 8.63
N HIS A 183 4.93 0.45 7.51
CA HIS A 183 4.92 -0.98 7.26
C HIS A 183 5.98 -1.41 6.25
#